data_17f605e1a0e517e9ce03dc23aebbb690
#
_entry.id   17f605e1a0e517e9ce03dc23aebbb690
#
_cell.length_a   1.000
_cell.length_b   1.000
_cell.length_c   1.000
_cell.angle_alpha   90.00
_cell.angle_beta   90.00
_cell.angle_gamma   90.00
#
_symmetry.space_group_name_H-M   'P 1'
#
loop_
_entity.id
_entity.type
_entity.pdbx_description
1 polymer ?
#
loop_
_entity_poly.entity_id
_entity_poly.type
_entity_poly.pdbx_seq_one_letter_code
_entity_poly.pdbx_strand_id
1 'polypeptide(L)'
;EEAADKGERKVLVPIAAGVFHTDLRRMLGDKICDHMPIVRCLPTIYALLGCGLQSCSIESDFSRQAFDEISELMKGAGTFELMPESMIDLASTASGATPAFTTMFIEAMADGMVLMGMPRDKAIDYCARGVYGGAAMVLEKNKHPEAIKDAVCSPGGSTIVGVNMLEKNNFRYAAMEATHQAALKLLKKE
;
A
#
# COMPACT_ATOMS: atom_id res chain seq x y z
N GLU A 1 -30.23 -9.81 -12.19
CA GLU A 1 -31.38 -9.72 -13.10
C GLU A 1 -32.45 -8.75 -12.59
N GLU A 2 -32.90 -8.83 -11.34
CA GLU A 2 -33.96 -7.94 -10.78
C GLU A 2 -33.62 -6.43 -10.79
N ALA A 3 -32.36 -6.06 -10.79
CA ALA A 3 -31.92 -4.66 -10.80
C ALA A 3 -31.89 -4.04 -12.21
N ALA A 4 -31.65 -4.88 -13.24
CA ALA A 4 -31.69 -4.45 -14.64
C ALA A 4 -33.11 -4.07 -15.05
N ASP A 5 -34.11 -4.75 -14.48
CA ASP A 5 -35.55 -4.46 -14.74
C ASP A 5 -36.02 -3.12 -14.13
N LYS A 6 -35.28 -2.56 -13.14
CA LYS A 6 -35.64 -1.31 -12.46
C LYS A 6 -34.91 -0.07 -12.99
N GLY A 7 -34.06 -0.21 -14.01
CA GLY A 7 -33.23 0.88 -14.55
C GLY A 7 -32.17 1.37 -13.54
N GLU A 8 -31.88 0.61 -12.50
CA GLU A 8 -30.86 0.94 -11.51
C GLU A 8 -29.47 0.56 -12.04
N ARG A 9 -28.58 1.55 -12.16
CA ARG A 9 -27.18 1.31 -12.49
C ARG A 9 -26.45 0.79 -11.25
N LYS A 10 -25.95 -0.43 -11.31
CA LYS A 10 -25.11 -1.03 -10.26
C LYS A 10 -23.67 -1.18 -10.75
N VAL A 11 -22.71 -1.02 -9.84
CA VAL A 11 -21.29 -1.26 -10.08
C VAL A 11 -20.82 -2.34 -9.12
N LEU A 12 -20.07 -3.32 -9.61
CA LEU A 12 -19.43 -4.32 -8.78
C LEU A 12 -18.02 -3.85 -8.43
N VAL A 13 -17.72 -3.78 -7.15
CA VAL A 13 -16.39 -3.44 -6.63
C VAL A 13 -15.83 -4.61 -5.82
N PRO A 14 -15.22 -5.62 -6.45
CA PRO A 14 -14.58 -6.71 -5.73
C PRO A 14 -13.28 -6.24 -5.08
N ILE A 15 -13.09 -6.63 -3.81
CA ILE A 15 -11.94 -6.25 -2.98
C ILE A 15 -11.06 -7.45 -2.59
N ALA A 16 -11.32 -8.60 -3.18
CA ALA A 16 -10.60 -9.83 -2.88
C ALA A 16 -9.25 -9.87 -3.61
N ALA A 17 -8.15 -9.99 -2.87
CA ALA A 17 -6.83 -10.22 -3.42
C ALA A 17 -6.76 -11.59 -4.13
N GLY A 18 -6.04 -11.67 -5.25
CA GLY A 18 -5.88 -12.89 -6.03
C GLY A 18 -7.14 -13.35 -6.79
N VAL A 19 -8.19 -12.52 -6.87
CA VAL A 19 -9.37 -12.76 -7.71
C VAL A 19 -9.30 -11.82 -8.90
N PHE A 20 -9.12 -12.36 -10.10
CA PHE A 20 -8.92 -11.61 -11.34
C PHE A 20 -10.23 -11.39 -12.11
N HIS A 21 -10.24 -10.49 -13.08
CA HIS A 21 -11.41 -10.27 -13.95
C HIS A 21 -11.84 -11.57 -14.64
N THR A 22 -10.90 -12.42 -15.05
CA THR A 22 -11.18 -13.75 -15.61
C THR A 22 -11.89 -14.67 -14.63
N ASP A 23 -11.56 -14.61 -13.34
CA ASP A 23 -12.24 -15.39 -12.30
C ASP A 23 -13.66 -14.85 -12.07
N LEU A 24 -13.82 -13.54 -12.07
CA LEU A 24 -15.13 -12.90 -11.94
C LEU A 24 -16.04 -13.28 -13.12
N ARG A 25 -15.54 -13.27 -14.35
CA ARG A 25 -16.30 -13.74 -15.52
C ARG A 25 -16.73 -15.20 -15.38
N ARG A 26 -15.84 -16.07 -14.93
CA ARG A 26 -16.15 -17.47 -14.69
C ARG A 26 -17.21 -17.67 -13.61
N MET A 27 -17.19 -16.86 -12.55
CA MET A 27 -18.13 -16.94 -11.42
C MET A 27 -19.48 -16.35 -11.73
N LEU A 28 -19.53 -15.22 -12.41
CA LEU A 28 -20.75 -14.43 -12.65
C LEU A 28 -21.40 -14.70 -14.00
N GLY A 29 -20.60 -15.13 -14.96
CA GLY A 29 -20.99 -15.31 -16.36
C GLY A 29 -20.89 -14.02 -17.19
N ASP A 30 -20.63 -14.18 -18.48
CA ASP A 30 -20.43 -13.06 -19.41
C ASP A 30 -21.62 -12.11 -19.47
N LYS A 31 -22.86 -12.66 -19.44
CA LYS A 31 -24.08 -11.85 -19.46
C LYS A 31 -24.10 -10.78 -18.35
N ILE A 32 -23.60 -11.08 -17.14
CA ILE A 32 -23.52 -10.11 -16.04
C ILE A 32 -22.35 -9.16 -16.28
N CYS A 33 -21.17 -9.69 -16.58
CA CYS A 33 -19.96 -8.92 -16.75
C CYS A 33 -20.02 -7.93 -17.93
N ASP A 34 -20.74 -8.25 -18.98
CA ASP A 34 -20.87 -7.37 -20.17
C ASP A 34 -21.87 -6.21 -19.94
N HIS A 35 -22.73 -6.29 -18.92
CA HIS A 35 -23.76 -5.28 -18.63
C HIS A 35 -23.60 -4.56 -17.31
N MET A 36 -22.70 -5.04 -16.43
CA MET A 36 -22.43 -4.42 -15.13
C MET A 36 -20.98 -3.98 -15.06
N PRO A 37 -20.71 -2.68 -14.86
CA PRO A 37 -19.34 -2.19 -14.67
C PRO A 37 -18.67 -2.89 -13.49
N ILE A 38 -17.44 -3.35 -13.69
CA ILE A 38 -16.62 -4.00 -12.64
C ILE A 38 -15.36 -3.18 -12.45
N VAL A 39 -15.14 -2.72 -11.22
CA VAL A 39 -13.94 -2.03 -10.79
C VAL A 39 -13.30 -2.85 -9.69
N ARG A 40 -12.29 -3.65 -10.03
CA ARG A 40 -11.52 -4.38 -9.04
C ARG A 40 -10.70 -3.39 -8.23
N CYS A 41 -10.79 -3.45 -6.89
CA CYS A 41 -10.14 -2.50 -6.00
C CYS A 41 -9.51 -3.25 -4.82
N LEU A 42 -8.23 -2.99 -4.55
CA LEU A 42 -7.54 -3.51 -3.37
C LEU A 42 -7.24 -2.35 -2.41
N PRO A 43 -8.10 -2.15 -1.39
CA PRO A 43 -7.96 -1.07 -0.45
C PRO A 43 -6.86 -1.34 0.58
N THR A 44 -6.33 -0.28 1.17
CA THR A 44 -5.35 -0.35 2.26
C THR A 44 -5.97 0.07 3.59
N ILE A 45 -5.48 -0.47 4.71
CA ILE A 45 -6.02 -0.20 6.05
C ILE A 45 -5.95 1.29 6.44
N TYR A 46 -4.95 2.01 5.96
CA TYR A 46 -4.80 3.43 6.26
C TYR A 46 -5.73 4.35 5.43
N ALA A 47 -6.62 3.76 4.62
CA ALA A 47 -7.81 4.45 4.12
C ALA A 47 -8.67 5.03 5.26
N LEU A 48 -8.65 4.39 6.44
CA LEU A 48 -9.30 4.89 7.66
C LEU A 48 -8.77 6.26 8.11
N LEU A 49 -7.55 6.62 7.71
CA LEU A 49 -6.91 7.91 7.99
C LEU A 49 -7.01 8.91 6.83
N GLY A 50 -7.72 8.57 5.75
CA GLY A 50 -7.82 9.39 4.55
C GLY A 50 -6.56 9.44 3.69
N CYS A 51 -5.57 8.59 3.96
CA CYS A 51 -4.30 8.53 3.21
C CYS A 51 -4.08 7.17 2.53
N GLY A 52 -5.15 6.41 2.29
CA GLY A 52 -5.08 5.13 1.62
C GLY A 52 -4.62 5.23 0.17
N LEU A 53 -3.96 4.18 -0.33
CA LEU A 53 -3.75 3.95 -1.75
C LEU A 53 -4.62 2.77 -2.16
N GLN A 54 -5.60 3.04 -3.01
CA GLN A 54 -6.55 2.06 -3.52
C GLN A 54 -6.10 1.67 -4.92
N SER A 55 -5.45 0.51 -5.06
CA SER A 55 -5.03 -0.02 -6.36
C SER A 55 -6.24 -0.59 -7.10
N CYS A 56 -6.55 -0.05 -8.28
CA CYS A 56 -7.73 -0.41 -9.04
C CYS A 56 -7.40 -0.91 -10.44
N SER A 57 -8.22 -1.82 -10.95
CA SER A 57 -8.22 -2.20 -12.38
C SER A 57 -9.63 -2.33 -12.92
N ILE A 58 -9.75 -2.09 -14.22
CA ILE A 58 -10.96 -2.31 -15.02
C ILE A 58 -10.60 -3.21 -16.20
N GLU A 59 -11.57 -3.99 -16.66
CA GLU A 59 -11.35 -4.89 -17.81
C GLU A 59 -11.43 -4.15 -19.15
N SER A 60 -12.29 -3.12 -19.21
CA SER A 60 -12.54 -2.35 -20.42
C SER A 60 -12.98 -0.93 -20.10
N ASP A 61 -12.99 -0.06 -21.11
CA ASP A 61 -13.46 1.33 -21.01
C ASP A 61 -14.93 1.45 -20.60
N PHE A 62 -15.73 0.39 -20.73
CA PHE A 62 -17.09 0.34 -20.21
C PHE A 62 -17.17 0.61 -18.71
N SER A 63 -16.14 0.20 -17.94
CA SER A 63 -16.06 0.43 -16.49
C SER A 63 -15.36 1.74 -16.11
N ARG A 64 -14.86 2.52 -17.07
CA ARG A 64 -14.07 3.74 -16.81
C ARG A 64 -14.87 4.78 -16.05
N GLN A 65 -16.07 5.08 -16.51
CA GLN A 65 -16.94 6.04 -15.84
C GLN A 65 -17.26 5.60 -14.41
N ALA A 66 -17.49 4.31 -14.18
CA ALA A 66 -17.73 3.76 -12.85
C ALA A 66 -16.52 3.95 -11.92
N PHE A 67 -15.30 3.74 -12.43
CA PHE A 67 -14.07 4.02 -11.68
C PHE A 67 -13.98 5.50 -11.28
N ASP A 68 -14.22 6.42 -12.20
CA ASP A 68 -14.16 7.86 -11.95
C ASP A 68 -15.21 8.29 -10.88
N GLU A 69 -16.43 7.77 -10.97
CA GLU A 69 -17.50 8.01 -9.99
C GLU A 69 -17.15 7.48 -8.59
N ILE A 70 -16.61 6.25 -8.50
CA ILE A 70 -16.20 5.64 -7.23
C ILE A 70 -15.04 6.42 -6.61
N SER A 71 -14.05 6.80 -7.41
CA SER A 71 -12.88 7.55 -6.97
C SER A 71 -13.29 8.90 -6.36
N GLU A 72 -14.23 9.60 -6.99
CA GLU A 72 -14.73 10.88 -6.48
C GLU A 72 -15.59 10.67 -5.22
N LEU A 73 -16.49 9.69 -5.22
CA LEU A 73 -17.34 9.37 -4.08
C LEU A 73 -16.54 9.01 -2.82
N MET A 74 -15.45 8.27 -3.01
CA MET A 74 -14.63 7.74 -1.93
C MET A 74 -13.30 8.48 -1.74
N LYS A 75 -13.13 9.66 -2.31
CA LYS A 75 -11.88 10.45 -2.21
C LYS A 75 -11.41 10.71 -0.78
N GLY A 76 -12.32 10.71 0.18
CA GLY A 76 -11.99 10.79 1.60
C GLY A 76 -11.20 9.60 2.14
N ALA A 77 -11.15 8.47 1.43
CA ALA A 77 -10.37 7.30 1.81
C ALA A 77 -8.90 7.37 1.30
N GLY A 78 -8.56 8.36 0.49
CA GLY A 78 -7.23 8.55 -0.09
C GLY A 78 -7.22 8.55 -1.61
N THR A 79 -6.12 8.09 -2.20
CA THR A 79 -5.90 8.08 -3.66
C THR A 79 -6.39 6.78 -4.28
N PHE A 80 -7.13 6.88 -5.39
CA PHE A 80 -7.51 5.76 -6.23
C PHE A 80 -6.63 5.78 -7.49
N GLU A 81 -5.91 4.70 -7.74
CA GLU A 81 -4.99 4.60 -8.86
C GLU A 81 -5.40 3.46 -9.78
N LEU A 82 -5.71 3.81 -11.05
CA LEU A 82 -6.03 2.85 -12.07
C LEU A 82 -4.75 2.33 -12.73
N MET A 83 -4.61 1.02 -12.75
CA MET A 83 -3.44 0.35 -13.31
C MET A 83 -3.82 -0.94 -14.05
N PRO A 84 -2.92 -1.50 -14.88
CA PRO A 84 -3.12 -2.83 -15.45
C PRO A 84 -3.36 -3.89 -14.37
N GLU A 85 -4.27 -4.82 -14.61
CA GLU A 85 -4.60 -5.88 -13.66
C GLU A 85 -3.38 -6.68 -13.20
N SER A 86 -2.40 -6.89 -14.09
CA SER A 86 -1.15 -7.59 -13.78
C SER A 86 -0.30 -6.89 -12.70
N MET A 87 -0.56 -5.61 -12.43
CA MET A 87 0.18 -4.80 -11.45
C MET A 87 -0.56 -4.61 -10.13
N ILE A 88 -1.89 -4.83 -10.10
CA ILE A 88 -2.72 -4.49 -8.93
C ILE A 88 -2.31 -5.27 -7.67
N ASP A 89 -1.99 -6.55 -7.79
CA ASP A 89 -1.58 -7.38 -6.65
C ASP A 89 -0.17 -7.00 -6.17
N LEU A 90 0.75 -6.64 -7.08
CA LEU A 90 2.08 -6.12 -6.70
C LEU A 90 1.97 -4.78 -5.98
N ALA A 91 1.19 -3.85 -6.52
CA ALA A 91 0.95 -2.55 -5.90
C ALA A 91 0.30 -2.71 -4.52
N SER A 92 -0.69 -3.60 -4.40
CA SER A 92 -1.32 -3.94 -3.12
C SER A 92 -0.34 -4.58 -2.14
N THR A 93 0.60 -5.43 -2.60
CA THR A 93 1.64 -5.95 -1.71
C THR A 93 2.55 -4.83 -1.20
N ALA A 94 3.01 -3.97 -2.11
CA ALA A 94 3.90 -2.85 -1.76
C ALA A 94 3.25 -1.90 -0.74
N SER A 95 1.95 -1.60 -0.88
CA SER A 95 1.24 -0.69 0.01
C SER A 95 0.58 -1.39 1.21
N GLY A 96 0.03 -2.58 1.03
CA GLY A 96 -0.72 -3.30 2.06
C GLY A 96 0.13 -4.04 3.09
N ALA A 97 1.32 -4.56 2.71
CA ALA A 97 2.24 -5.21 3.65
C ALA A 97 3.12 -4.20 4.42
N THR A 98 3.41 -3.06 3.81
CA THR A 98 4.28 -2.02 4.38
C THR A 98 3.89 -1.58 5.79
N PRO A 99 2.61 -1.38 6.16
CA PRO A 99 2.26 -1.03 7.54
C PRO A 99 2.76 -2.01 8.58
N ALA A 100 2.69 -3.33 8.32
CA ALA A 100 3.20 -4.33 9.24
C ALA A 100 4.73 -4.24 9.38
N PHE A 101 5.46 -4.12 8.27
CA PHE A 101 6.93 -3.99 8.29
C PHE A 101 7.38 -2.70 8.97
N THR A 102 6.68 -1.60 8.67
CA THR A 102 6.97 -0.29 9.26
C THR A 102 6.71 -0.25 10.75
N THR A 103 5.61 -0.86 11.24
CA THR A 103 5.33 -0.90 12.68
C THR A 103 6.31 -1.75 13.45
N MET A 104 6.78 -2.88 12.90
CA MET A 104 7.89 -3.66 13.46
C MET A 104 9.18 -2.82 13.55
N PHE A 105 9.49 -2.05 12.52
CA PHE A 105 10.65 -1.17 12.52
C PHE A 105 10.53 -0.05 13.56
N ILE A 106 9.35 0.58 13.69
CA ILE A 106 9.08 1.61 14.70
C ILE A 106 9.28 1.02 16.12
N GLU A 107 8.73 -0.17 16.38
CA GLU A 107 8.85 -0.86 17.67
C GLU A 107 10.30 -1.17 18.00
N ALA A 108 11.05 -1.74 17.06
CA ALA A 108 12.47 -2.07 17.25
C ALA A 108 13.32 -0.81 17.53
N MET A 109 13.08 0.30 16.84
CA MET A 109 13.76 1.58 17.15
C MET A 109 13.37 2.10 18.55
N ALA A 110 12.09 1.99 18.92
CA ALA A 110 11.62 2.39 20.24
C ALA A 110 12.25 1.55 21.34
N ASP A 111 12.43 0.24 21.13
CA ASP A 111 13.15 -0.65 22.05
C ASP A 111 14.60 -0.17 22.28
N GLY A 112 15.29 0.23 21.22
CA GLY A 112 16.60 0.83 21.30
C GLY A 112 16.65 2.10 22.17
N MET A 113 15.61 2.94 22.08
CA MET A 113 15.50 4.14 22.91
C MET A 113 15.18 3.81 24.39
N VAL A 114 14.35 2.79 24.61
CA VAL A 114 14.03 2.31 25.96
C VAL A 114 15.28 1.74 26.64
N LEU A 115 16.16 1.03 25.94
CA LEU A 115 17.46 0.60 26.46
C LEU A 115 18.33 1.78 26.93
N MET A 116 18.15 2.96 26.35
CA MET A 116 18.82 4.20 26.75
C MET A 116 18.07 4.99 27.82
N GLY A 117 16.97 4.44 28.38
CA GLY A 117 16.21 5.03 29.48
C GLY A 117 15.04 5.93 29.05
N MET A 118 14.68 5.99 27.77
CA MET A 118 13.50 6.73 27.32
C MET A 118 12.21 5.99 27.73
N PRO A 119 11.18 6.67 28.29
CA PRO A 119 9.89 6.05 28.53
C PRO A 119 9.28 5.47 27.24
N ARG A 120 8.68 4.28 27.32
CA ARG A 120 8.17 3.51 26.18
C ARG A 120 7.21 4.30 25.28
N ASP A 121 6.26 4.99 25.88
CA ASP A 121 5.26 5.80 25.16
C ASP A 121 5.90 6.92 24.34
N LYS A 122 6.91 7.58 24.90
CA LYS A 122 7.68 8.63 24.22
C LYS A 122 8.55 8.05 23.11
N ALA A 123 9.20 6.91 23.34
CA ALA A 123 10.03 6.25 22.35
C ALA A 123 9.21 5.87 21.11
N ILE A 124 8.02 5.29 21.29
CA ILE A 124 7.12 4.94 20.19
C ILE A 124 6.66 6.19 19.42
N ASP A 125 6.19 7.24 20.12
CA ASP A 125 5.73 8.48 19.49
C ASP A 125 6.83 9.12 18.64
N TYR A 126 8.04 9.25 19.16
CA TYR A 126 9.15 9.90 18.45
C TYR A 126 9.63 9.08 17.24
N CYS A 127 9.75 7.75 17.38
CA CYS A 127 10.13 6.89 16.27
C CYS A 127 9.06 6.90 15.17
N ALA A 128 7.78 6.84 15.53
CA ALA A 128 6.68 6.91 14.56
C ALA A 128 6.68 8.24 13.78
N ARG A 129 6.88 9.38 14.46
CA ARG A 129 7.01 10.69 13.80
C ARG A 129 8.22 10.76 12.87
N GLY A 130 9.33 10.16 13.27
CA GLY A 130 10.54 10.08 12.42
C GLY A 130 10.28 9.33 11.12
N VAL A 131 9.61 8.16 11.21
CA VAL A 131 9.23 7.35 10.03
C VAL A 131 8.23 8.11 9.15
N TYR A 132 7.20 8.72 9.75
CA TYR A 132 6.24 9.53 9.03
C TYR A 132 6.91 10.70 8.28
N GLY A 133 7.81 11.43 8.95
CA GLY A 133 8.55 12.53 8.33
C GLY A 133 9.42 12.07 7.15
N GLY A 134 10.07 10.93 7.27
CA GLY A 134 10.84 10.31 6.18
C GLY A 134 9.97 9.98 4.98
N ALA A 135 8.83 9.33 5.20
CA ALA A 135 7.87 9.00 4.16
C ALA A 135 7.28 10.26 3.48
N ALA A 136 6.91 11.28 4.25
CA ALA A 136 6.40 12.54 3.73
C ALA A 136 7.43 13.26 2.84
N MET A 137 8.72 13.21 3.18
CA MET A 137 9.78 13.78 2.33
C MET A 137 9.90 13.07 0.97
N VAL A 138 9.66 11.76 0.93
CA VAL A 138 9.64 11.02 -0.35
C VAL A 138 8.41 11.42 -1.17
N LEU A 139 7.23 11.43 -0.57
CA LEU A 139 5.95 11.63 -1.27
C LEU A 139 5.73 13.10 -1.67
N GLU A 140 5.88 14.02 -0.72
CA GLU A 140 5.51 15.43 -0.92
C GLU A 140 6.63 16.26 -1.58
N LYS A 141 7.88 15.89 -1.38
CA LYS A 141 9.05 16.60 -1.94
C LYS A 141 9.68 15.89 -3.13
N ASN A 142 9.15 14.72 -3.51
CA ASN A 142 9.66 13.89 -4.61
C ASN A 142 11.19 13.67 -4.50
N LYS A 143 11.67 13.44 -3.28
CA LYS A 143 13.10 13.22 -3.03
C LYS A 143 13.42 11.73 -3.03
N HIS A 144 14.51 11.39 -3.68
CA HIS A 144 15.02 10.02 -3.64
C HIS A 144 15.39 9.65 -2.18
N PRO A 145 15.02 8.46 -1.68
CA PRO A 145 15.32 8.04 -0.29
C PRO A 145 16.78 8.18 0.11
N GLU A 146 17.72 7.83 -0.76
CA GLU A 146 19.17 8.01 -0.49
C GLU A 146 19.55 9.48 -0.26
N ALA A 147 18.99 10.39 -1.03
CA ALA A 147 19.28 11.82 -0.86
C ALA A 147 18.77 12.35 0.49
N ILE A 148 17.65 11.80 0.99
CA ILE A 148 17.14 12.13 2.33
C ILE A 148 18.07 11.57 3.39
N LYS A 149 18.49 10.30 3.26
CA LYS A 149 19.45 9.66 4.17
C LYS A 149 20.75 10.47 4.24
N ASP A 150 21.31 10.84 3.10
CA ASP A 150 22.56 11.61 3.05
C ASP A 150 22.43 13.00 3.71
N ALA A 151 21.29 13.67 3.52
CA ALA A 151 21.03 14.97 4.12
C ALA A 151 20.96 14.96 5.67
N VAL A 152 20.61 13.82 6.28
CA VAL A 152 20.56 13.68 7.74
C VAL A 152 21.79 12.98 8.33
N CYS A 153 22.71 12.50 7.50
CA CYS A 153 23.95 11.82 7.90
C CYS A 153 25.14 12.78 7.89
N SER A 154 25.30 13.59 8.93
CA SER A 154 26.49 14.44 9.07
C SER A 154 27.76 13.60 9.27
N PRO A 155 28.93 14.09 8.79
CA PRO A 155 30.21 13.40 8.99
C PRO A 155 30.50 13.13 10.49
N GLY A 156 30.74 11.87 10.83
CA GLY A 156 30.99 11.45 12.22
C GLY A 156 29.79 11.53 13.16
N GLY A 157 28.60 11.87 12.66
CA GLY A 157 27.39 12.01 13.46
C GLY A 157 26.79 10.68 13.92
N SER A 158 25.86 10.72 14.88
CA SER A 158 25.16 9.54 15.41
C SER A 158 24.33 8.81 14.34
N THR A 159 23.76 9.56 13.40
CA THR A 159 22.91 8.99 12.32
C THR A 159 23.69 8.05 11.43
N ILE A 160 24.89 8.45 10.97
CA ILE A 160 25.71 7.58 10.11
C ILE A 160 26.23 6.34 10.85
N VAL A 161 26.47 6.45 12.17
CA VAL A 161 26.81 5.29 13.00
C VAL A 161 25.63 4.30 13.05
N GLY A 162 24.42 4.79 13.25
CA GLY A 162 23.19 3.96 13.19
C GLY A 162 22.99 3.31 11.83
N VAL A 163 23.15 4.05 10.74
CA VAL A 163 23.08 3.52 9.36
C VAL A 163 24.09 2.40 9.16
N ASN A 164 25.35 2.58 9.60
CA ASN A 164 26.38 1.55 9.50
C ASN A 164 25.98 0.27 10.26
N MET A 165 25.31 0.38 11.39
CA MET A 165 24.83 -0.80 12.15
C MET A 165 23.67 -1.51 11.43
N LEU A 166 22.77 -0.80 10.78
CA LEU A 166 21.71 -1.39 9.95
C LEU A 166 22.30 -2.12 8.74
N GLU A 167 23.28 -1.53 8.06
CA GLU A 167 23.98 -2.17 6.92
C GLU A 167 24.74 -3.42 7.35
N LYS A 168 25.47 -3.36 8.47
CA LYS A 168 26.19 -4.51 9.03
C LYS A 168 25.26 -5.68 9.34
N ASN A 169 24.00 -5.43 9.69
CA ASN A 169 23.00 -6.45 10.00
C ASN A 169 22.06 -6.76 8.81
N ASN A 170 22.46 -6.44 7.59
CA ASN A 170 21.74 -6.78 6.35
C ASN A 170 20.30 -6.23 6.29
N PHE A 171 20.03 -5.07 6.88
CA PHE A 171 18.69 -4.48 6.93
C PHE A 171 18.05 -4.36 5.55
N ARG A 172 18.79 -3.87 4.55
CA ARG A 172 18.27 -3.69 3.18
C ARG A 172 17.85 -5.03 2.58
N TYR A 173 18.69 -6.06 2.72
CA TYR A 173 18.37 -7.39 2.19
C TYR A 173 17.13 -7.96 2.89
N ALA A 174 17.04 -7.85 4.22
CA ALA A 174 15.88 -8.32 4.97
C ALA A 174 14.58 -7.63 4.52
N ALA A 175 14.61 -6.32 4.29
CA ALA A 175 13.45 -5.57 3.81
C ALA A 175 13.06 -5.96 2.37
N MET A 176 14.04 -6.10 1.46
CA MET A 176 13.82 -6.57 0.09
C MET A 176 13.22 -7.97 0.07
N GLU A 177 13.79 -8.89 0.83
CA GLU A 177 13.35 -10.29 0.87
C GLU A 177 11.94 -10.42 1.45
N ALA A 178 11.63 -9.70 2.54
CA ALA A 178 10.30 -9.70 3.11
C ALA A 178 9.22 -9.23 2.11
N THR A 179 9.51 -8.16 1.37
CA THR A 179 8.59 -7.63 0.35
C THR A 179 8.46 -8.60 -0.82
N HIS A 180 9.58 -9.17 -1.28
CA HIS A 180 9.61 -10.15 -2.38
C HIS A 180 8.80 -11.40 -2.03
N GLN A 181 9.01 -11.99 -0.86
CA GLN A 181 8.28 -13.19 -0.44
C GLN A 181 6.79 -12.93 -0.23
N ALA A 182 6.43 -11.77 0.31
CA ALA A 182 5.02 -11.37 0.41
C ALA A 182 4.35 -11.28 -0.98
N ALA A 183 5.05 -10.73 -1.97
CA ALA A 183 4.54 -10.66 -3.34
C ALA A 183 4.42 -12.04 -4.00
N LEU A 184 5.41 -12.92 -3.84
CA LEU A 184 5.36 -14.29 -4.36
C LEU A 184 4.16 -15.05 -3.78
N LYS A 185 3.94 -14.94 -2.47
CA LYS A 185 2.80 -15.58 -1.79
C LYS A 185 1.45 -15.11 -2.33
N LEU A 186 1.28 -13.81 -2.52
CA LEU A 186 0.05 -13.25 -3.07
C LEU A 186 -0.18 -13.70 -4.52
N LEU A 187 0.87 -13.73 -5.33
CA LEU A 187 0.81 -14.14 -6.74
C LEU A 187 0.73 -15.66 -6.92
N LYS A 188 0.77 -16.45 -5.83
CA LYS A 188 0.79 -17.93 -5.88
C LYS A 188 1.89 -18.49 -6.79
N LYS A 189 3.05 -17.83 -6.78
CA LYS A 189 4.25 -18.21 -7.58
C LYS A 189 5.29 -18.97 -6.72
N GLU A 190 4.83 -19.68 -5.70
CA GLU A 190 5.65 -20.62 -4.93
C GLU A 190 5.77 -21.97 -5.64
#